data_39ebd787e22600d2e80ae6a13b6d2f98
#
_entry.id   39ebd787e22600d2e80ae6a13b6d2f98
#
_cell.length_a   1.000
_cell.length_b   1.000
_cell.length_c   1.000
_cell.angle_alpha   90.00
_cell.angle_beta   90.00
_cell.angle_gamma   90.00
#
_symmetry.space_group_name_H-M   'P 1'
#
loop_
_entity.id
_entity.type
_entity.pdbx_description
1 polymer ?
#
loop_
_entity_poly.entity_id
_entity_poly.type
_entity_poly.pdbx_seq_one_letter_code
_entity_poly.pdbx_strand_id
1 'polypeptide(L)'
;AQEEVLRFFLEHCNQEKKYCVIHTKDAEEKICRILEEYPFAKPVIHWYDGPEEIYKEFVSRNYMQTFGCETIRSKHIQKLLEQTPLNLILAETDNPDSEKWLGGTDSSVFLIKRIYKDIAEVLGLKIEKIVKTINENSEKILEDFEAKF
;
A
#
# COMPACT_ATOMS: atom_id res chain seq x y z
N ALA A 1 15.69 18.50 -3.35
CA ALA A 1 15.27 17.89 -4.64
C ALA A 1 14.12 16.90 -4.46
N GLN A 2 14.31 15.71 -3.85
CA GLN A 2 13.23 14.69 -3.74
C GLN A 2 12.00 15.21 -2.95
N GLU A 3 12.20 15.88 -1.82
CA GLU A 3 11.10 16.47 -1.05
C GLU A 3 10.30 17.51 -1.84
N GLU A 4 10.97 18.36 -2.60
CA GLU A 4 10.30 19.37 -3.44
C GLU A 4 9.41 18.71 -4.51
N VAL A 5 9.90 17.62 -5.11
CA VAL A 5 9.12 16.82 -6.06
C VAL A 5 7.93 16.15 -5.38
N LEU A 6 8.13 15.56 -4.21
CA LEU A 6 7.03 14.96 -3.44
C LEU A 6 5.96 16.01 -3.11
N ARG A 7 6.37 17.17 -2.59
CA ARG A 7 5.45 18.26 -2.25
C ARG A 7 4.68 18.79 -3.47
N PHE A 8 5.35 18.89 -4.62
CA PHE A 8 4.69 19.28 -5.87
C PHE A 8 3.56 18.31 -6.26
N PHE A 9 3.83 16.99 -6.20
CA PHE A 9 2.80 15.98 -6.48
C PHE A 9 1.70 15.95 -5.42
N LEU A 10 2.05 16.05 -4.14
CA LEU A 10 1.07 16.09 -3.05
C LEU A 10 0.15 17.29 -3.14
N GLU A 11 0.66 18.46 -3.50
CA GLU A 11 -0.16 19.67 -3.72
C GLU A 11 -1.24 19.40 -4.78
N HIS A 12 -0.83 18.81 -5.92
CA HIS A 12 -1.76 18.46 -6.98
C HIS A 12 -2.79 17.42 -6.51
N CYS A 13 -2.33 16.34 -5.86
CA CYS A 13 -3.23 15.31 -5.33
C CYS A 13 -4.18 15.85 -4.26
N ASN A 14 -3.74 16.80 -3.45
CA ASN A 14 -4.55 17.45 -2.42
C ASN A 14 -5.65 18.32 -3.02
N GLN A 15 -5.30 19.16 -4.02
CA GLN A 15 -6.27 20.02 -4.74
C GLN A 15 -7.33 19.21 -5.47
N GLU A 16 -6.91 18.13 -6.13
CA GLU A 16 -7.77 17.26 -6.93
C GLU A 16 -8.41 16.12 -6.14
N LYS A 17 -8.06 15.97 -4.84
CA LYS A 17 -8.48 14.86 -3.96
C LYS A 17 -8.17 13.48 -4.55
N LYS A 18 -6.99 13.34 -5.17
CA LYS A 18 -6.56 12.13 -5.89
C LYS A 18 -5.75 11.19 -5.03
N TYR A 19 -5.77 9.93 -5.42
CA TYR A 19 -4.83 8.93 -4.91
C TYR A 19 -3.41 9.20 -5.42
N CYS A 20 -2.43 8.91 -4.56
CA CYS A 20 -1.00 8.96 -4.88
C CYS A 20 -0.28 7.79 -4.21
N VAL A 21 0.49 7.06 -5.00
CA VAL A 21 1.31 5.95 -4.50
C VAL A 21 2.64 6.53 -4.01
N ILE A 22 3.01 6.20 -2.77
CA ILE A 22 4.17 6.78 -2.10
C ILE A 22 5.09 5.69 -1.57
N HIS A 23 6.37 5.73 -1.98
CA HIS A 23 7.45 5.04 -1.31
C HIS A 23 7.93 5.86 -0.10
N THR A 24 8.09 5.19 1.04
CA THR A 24 8.52 5.87 2.29
C THR A 24 9.95 5.52 2.70
N LYS A 25 10.56 4.52 2.10
CA LYS A 25 11.80 3.87 2.53
C LYS A 25 12.88 4.85 2.97
N ASP A 26 13.35 4.65 4.22
CA ASP A 26 14.33 5.49 4.92
C ASP A 26 13.90 6.95 5.13
N ALA A 27 12.61 7.26 4.94
CA ALA A 27 12.05 8.61 5.12
C ALA A 27 10.65 8.61 5.78
N GLU A 28 10.26 7.51 6.42
CA GLU A 28 8.91 7.23 6.93
C GLU A 28 8.39 8.36 7.83
N GLU A 29 9.16 8.73 8.84
CA GLU A 29 8.78 9.78 9.79
C GLU A 29 8.65 11.15 9.10
N LYS A 30 9.57 11.45 8.18
CA LYS A 30 9.55 12.71 7.43
C LYS A 30 8.34 12.78 6.50
N ILE A 31 8.05 11.70 5.77
CA ILE A 31 6.89 11.62 4.87
C ILE A 31 5.60 11.69 5.67
N CYS A 32 5.54 11.01 6.82
CA CYS A 32 4.38 11.07 7.71
C CYS A 32 4.03 12.52 8.12
N ARG A 33 5.05 13.33 8.47
CA ARG A 33 4.88 14.75 8.80
C ARG A 33 4.47 15.59 7.57
N ILE A 34 5.09 15.36 6.42
CA ILE A 34 4.75 16.08 5.20
C ILE A 34 3.28 15.86 4.83
N LEU A 35 2.78 14.63 4.95
CA LEU A 35 1.39 14.29 4.60
C LEU A 35 0.35 15.00 5.47
N GLU A 36 0.71 15.50 6.65
CA GLU A 36 -0.18 16.32 7.50
C GLU A 36 -0.56 17.66 6.83
N GLU A 37 0.31 18.16 5.97
CA GLU A 37 0.09 19.41 5.26
C GLU A 37 -0.89 19.26 4.07
N TYR A 38 -1.24 18.00 3.69
CA TYR A 38 -2.05 17.66 2.52
C TYR A 38 -3.27 16.78 2.88
N PRO A 39 -4.23 17.32 3.65
CA PRO A 39 -5.31 16.52 4.26
C PRO A 39 -6.32 15.92 3.27
N PHE A 40 -6.35 16.39 2.04
CA PHE A 40 -7.27 15.91 1.00
C PHE A 40 -6.61 14.98 0.00
N ALA A 41 -5.29 14.86 0.00
CA ALA A 41 -4.60 13.83 -0.75
C ALA A 41 -4.97 12.45 -0.21
N LYS A 42 -5.00 11.44 -1.08
CA LYS A 42 -5.34 10.06 -0.72
C LYS A 42 -4.11 9.15 -0.89
N PRO A 43 -3.18 9.11 0.09
CA PRO A 43 -1.98 8.29 -0.03
C PRO A 43 -2.29 6.80 -0.07
N VAL A 44 -1.57 6.09 -0.94
CA VAL A 44 -1.39 4.65 -0.93
C VAL A 44 0.07 4.40 -0.56
N ILE A 45 0.30 3.84 0.61
CA ILE A 45 1.66 3.55 1.08
C ILE A 45 2.10 2.23 0.49
N HIS A 46 3.12 2.31 -0.37
CA HIS A 46 3.62 1.20 -1.16
C HIS A 46 4.75 0.48 -0.43
N TRP A 47 4.63 -0.85 -0.33
CA TRP A 47 5.66 -1.76 0.21
C TRP A 47 6.31 -1.22 1.49
N TYR A 48 5.50 -0.99 2.52
CA TYR A 48 6.00 -0.46 3.79
C TYR A 48 6.72 -1.53 4.60
N ASP A 49 7.97 -1.25 4.98
CA ASP A 49 8.79 -2.12 5.84
C ASP A 49 9.44 -1.36 7.03
N GLY A 50 8.99 -0.13 7.27
CA GLY A 50 9.50 0.77 8.29
C GLY A 50 8.95 0.53 9.71
N PRO A 51 9.16 1.49 10.65
CA PRO A 51 8.75 1.39 12.04
C PRO A 51 7.23 1.25 12.22
N GLU A 52 6.82 0.35 13.14
CA GLU A 52 5.40 0.06 13.43
C GLU A 52 4.64 1.29 13.94
N GLU A 53 5.30 2.18 14.69
CA GLU A 53 4.68 3.38 15.23
C GLU A 53 4.23 4.32 14.10
N ILE A 54 5.08 4.53 13.09
CA ILE A 54 4.74 5.35 11.92
C ILE A 54 3.67 4.68 11.07
N TYR A 55 3.73 3.34 10.96
CA TYR A 55 2.69 2.59 10.27
C TYR A 55 1.30 2.82 10.88
N LYS A 56 1.18 2.79 12.20
CA LYS A 56 -0.06 3.07 12.92
C LYS A 56 -0.61 4.46 12.62
N GLU A 57 0.27 5.46 12.46
CA GLU A 57 -0.15 6.80 12.03
C GLU A 57 -0.78 6.78 10.63
N PHE A 58 -0.17 6.09 9.67
CA PHE A 58 -0.74 5.96 8.33
C PHE A 58 -2.11 5.26 8.35
N VAL A 59 -2.22 4.17 9.09
CA VAL A 59 -3.49 3.44 9.26
C VAL A 59 -4.55 4.29 9.94
N SER A 60 -4.20 5.05 10.99
CA SER A 60 -5.13 5.92 11.73
C SER A 60 -5.71 7.04 10.86
N ARG A 61 -4.96 7.44 9.82
CA ARG A 61 -5.38 8.45 8.82
C ARG A 61 -6.12 7.83 7.63
N ASN A 62 -6.44 6.53 7.69
CA ASN A 62 -7.10 5.78 6.62
C ASN A 62 -6.32 5.76 5.29
N TYR A 63 -4.99 5.78 5.33
CA TYR A 63 -4.19 5.60 4.14
C TYR A 63 -4.16 4.13 3.73
N MET A 64 -4.37 3.85 2.46
CA MET A 64 -4.30 2.48 1.94
C MET A 64 -2.88 1.94 1.99
N GLN A 65 -2.74 0.63 2.22
CA GLN A 65 -1.48 -0.07 2.36
C GLN A 65 -1.39 -1.18 1.33
N THR A 66 -0.29 -1.29 0.60
CA THR A 66 -0.07 -2.41 -0.31
C THR A 66 0.74 -3.52 0.36
N PHE A 67 0.40 -4.76 0.02
CA PHE A 67 1.10 -5.96 0.48
C PHE A 67 1.47 -6.82 -0.73
N GLY A 68 2.70 -7.29 -0.76
CA GLY A 68 3.27 -8.01 -1.87
C GLY A 68 3.85 -9.38 -1.49
N CYS A 69 4.82 -9.82 -2.27
CA CYS A 69 5.43 -11.15 -2.13
C CYS A 69 6.25 -11.34 -0.84
N GLU A 70 6.58 -10.27 -0.12
CA GLU A 70 7.25 -10.27 1.18
C GLU A 70 6.33 -10.72 2.32
N THR A 71 5.02 -10.63 2.16
CA THR A 71 4.00 -10.85 3.21
C THR A 71 4.19 -12.18 3.94
N ILE A 72 4.35 -13.28 3.21
CA ILE A 72 4.50 -14.60 3.81
C ILE A 72 5.92 -14.83 4.39
N ARG A 73 6.90 -14.04 3.99
CA ARG A 73 8.31 -14.21 4.33
C ARG A 73 8.76 -13.39 5.54
N SER A 74 8.09 -12.26 5.81
CA SER A 74 8.47 -11.31 6.85
C SER A 74 7.48 -11.32 8.01
N LYS A 75 7.93 -11.70 9.21
CA LYS A 75 7.12 -11.59 10.44
C LYS A 75 6.75 -10.16 10.77
N HIS A 76 7.61 -9.20 10.41
CA HIS A 76 7.30 -7.79 10.57
C HIS A 76 6.11 -7.39 9.69
N ILE A 77 6.16 -7.71 8.40
CA ILE A 77 5.06 -7.40 7.46
C ILE A 77 3.76 -8.11 7.87
N GLN A 78 3.82 -9.37 8.33
CA GLN A 78 2.65 -10.08 8.85
C GLN A 78 1.99 -9.30 10.00
N LYS A 79 2.80 -8.80 10.94
CA LYS A 79 2.31 -8.00 12.06
C LYS A 79 1.68 -6.68 11.60
N LEU A 80 2.23 -6.02 10.59
CA LEU A 80 1.64 -4.81 10.00
C LEU A 80 0.30 -5.15 9.32
N LEU A 81 0.25 -6.24 8.57
CA LEU A 81 -0.98 -6.71 7.91
C LEU A 81 -2.09 -7.02 8.91
N GLU A 82 -1.78 -7.71 10.01
CA GLU A 82 -2.74 -8.03 11.08
C GLU A 82 -3.34 -6.78 11.75
N GLN A 83 -2.62 -5.67 11.75
CA GLN A 83 -3.07 -4.39 12.30
C GLN A 83 -3.84 -3.53 11.29
N THR A 84 -3.86 -3.94 10.02
CA THR A 84 -4.47 -3.15 8.95
C THR A 84 -5.95 -3.48 8.80
N PRO A 85 -6.87 -2.51 8.89
CA PRO A 85 -8.26 -2.70 8.55
C PRO A 85 -8.43 -3.24 7.11
N LEU A 86 -9.32 -4.21 6.92
CA LEU A 86 -9.51 -4.88 5.62
C LEU A 86 -9.82 -3.90 4.48
N ASN A 87 -10.54 -2.83 4.76
CA ASN A 87 -10.89 -1.79 3.78
C ASN A 87 -9.72 -0.88 3.36
N LEU A 88 -8.54 -1.06 3.94
CA LEU A 88 -7.31 -0.33 3.60
C LEU A 88 -6.26 -1.23 2.95
N ILE A 89 -6.52 -2.54 2.79
CA ILE A 89 -5.57 -3.49 2.22
C ILE A 89 -5.69 -3.49 0.70
N LEU A 90 -4.55 -3.35 0.04
CA LEU A 90 -4.35 -3.59 -1.38
C LEU A 90 -3.30 -4.68 -1.57
N ALA A 91 -3.27 -5.31 -2.74
CA ALA A 91 -2.25 -6.28 -3.10
C ALA A 91 -1.49 -5.83 -4.35
N GLU A 92 -0.20 -6.11 -4.37
CA GLU A 92 0.69 -5.74 -5.48
C GLU A 92 1.71 -6.82 -5.78
N THR A 93 2.25 -6.81 -6.99
CA THR A 93 3.31 -7.73 -7.40
C THR A 93 4.67 -7.06 -7.54
N ASP A 94 4.69 -5.76 -7.70
CA ASP A 94 5.88 -4.92 -7.90
C ASP A 94 6.89 -5.52 -8.87
N ASN A 95 6.38 -5.90 -10.05
CA ASN A 95 7.18 -6.53 -11.11
C ASN A 95 8.15 -5.54 -11.77
N PRO A 96 9.26 -6.06 -12.36
CA PRO A 96 9.62 -7.48 -12.54
C PRO A 96 10.50 -8.05 -11.42
N ASP A 97 11.03 -7.26 -10.51
CA ASP A 97 12.17 -7.63 -9.69
C ASP A 97 11.85 -7.94 -8.21
N SER A 98 10.59 -7.81 -7.78
CA SER A 98 10.20 -7.98 -6.37
C SER A 98 10.63 -9.32 -5.75
N GLU A 99 10.47 -10.42 -6.47
CA GLU A 99 10.95 -11.73 -6.02
C GLU A 99 12.48 -11.82 -5.93
N LYS A 100 13.21 -11.18 -6.87
CA LYS A 100 14.68 -11.16 -6.86
C LYS A 100 15.22 -10.45 -5.62
N TRP A 101 14.61 -9.34 -5.22
CA TRP A 101 15.02 -8.60 -4.01
C TRP A 101 14.86 -9.45 -2.74
N LEU A 102 13.98 -10.45 -2.79
CA LEU A 102 13.76 -11.39 -1.70
C LEU A 102 14.54 -12.73 -1.88
N GLY A 103 15.50 -12.76 -2.81
CA GLY A 103 16.32 -13.96 -3.07
C GLY A 103 15.63 -15.04 -3.92
N GLY A 104 14.53 -14.70 -4.56
CA GLY A 104 13.81 -15.57 -5.48
C GLY A 104 14.22 -15.41 -6.96
N THR A 105 13.33 -15.83 -7.85
CA THR A 105 13.47 -15.69 -9.30
C THR A 105 12.67 -14.49 -9.81
N ASP A 106 12.53 -14.34 -11.14
CA ASP A 106 11.76 -13.26 -11.75
C ASP A 106 10.30 -13.27 -11.30
N SER A 107 9.79 -12.08 -11.00
CA SER A 107 8.39 -11.86 -10.70
C SER A 107 7.53 -11.84 -11.95
N SER A 108 6.25 -12.12 -11.78
CA SER A 108 5.25 -12.02 -12.83
C SER A 108 3.94 -11.49 -12.25
N VAL A 109 3.12 -10.85 -13.07
CA VAL A 109 1.77 -10.38 -12.67
C VAL A 109 0.89 -11.50 -12.12
N PHE A 110 1.15 -12.75 -12.49
CA PHE A 110 0.42 -13.92 -11.98
C PHE A 110 0.71 -14.23 -10.50
N LEU A 111 1.76 -13.64 -9.91
CA LEU A 111 2.03 -13.72 -8.46
C LEU A 111 0.89 -13.16 -7.63
N ILE A 112 0.06 -12.28 -8.16
CA ILE A 112 -1.08 -11.71 -7.44
C ILE A 112 -1.98 -12.79 -6.84
N LYS A 113 -2.15 -13.92 -7.52
CA LYS A 113 -2.95 -15.05 -7.01
C LYS A 113 -2.33 -15.71 -5.76
N ARG A 114 -1.00 -15.74 -5.69
CA ARG A 114 -0.28 -16.23 -4.51
C ARG A 114 -0.37 -15.21 -3.39
N ILE A 115 -0.14 -13.95 -3.68
CA ILE A 115 -0.20 -12.87 -2.68
C ILE A 115 -1.56 -12.83 -1.99
N TYR A 116 -2.66 -13.00 -2.72
CA TYR A 116 -4.00 -13.10 -2.13
C TYR A 116 -4.13 -14.29 -1.16
N LYS A 117 -3.52 -15.44 -1.48
CA LYS A 117 -3.49 -16.61 -0.60
C LYS A 117 -2.65 -16.32 0.64
N ASP A 118 -1.48 -15.71 0.47
CA ASP A 118 -0.56 -15.37 1.56
C ASP A 118 -1.23 -14.39 2.55
N ILE A 119 -1.93 -13.37 2.05
CA ILE A 119 -2.73 -12.43 2.86
C ILE A 119 -3.85 -13.19 3.60
N ALA A 120 -4.57 -14.07 2.91
CA ALA A 120 -5.64 -14.86 3.50
C ALA A 120 -5.13 -15.79 4.62
N GLU A 121 -3.98 -16.42 4.41
CA GLU A 121 -3.31 -17.29 5.39
C GLU A 121 -2.91 -16.51 6.64
N VAL A 122 -2.22 -15.38 6.48
CA VAL A 122 -1.78 -14.53 7.59
C VAL A 122 -2.96 -14.03 8.43
N LEU A 123 -4.04 -13.60 7.77
CA LEU A 123 -5.23 -13.08 8.46
C LEU A 123 -6.18 -14.18 8.96
N GLY A 124 -5.95 -15.47 8.65
CA GLY A 124 -6.85 -16.55 9.00
C GLY A 124 -8.23 -16.44 8.35
N LEU A 125 -8.32 -15.84 7.16
CA LEU A 125 -9.57 -15.59 6.46
C LEU A 125 -9.70 -16.45 5.20
N LYS A 126 -10.95 -16.66 4.74
CA LYS A 126 -11.21 -17.34 3.46
C LYS A 126 -10.70 -16.50 2.29
N ILE A 127 -10.08 -17.16 1.31
CA ILE A 127 -9.52 -16.51 0.12
C ILE A 127 -10.56 -15.69 -0.64
N GLU A 128 -11.80 -16.18 -0.74
CA GLU A 128 -12.90 -15.49 -1.43
C GLU A 128 -13.20 -14.13 -0.78
N LYS A 129 -13.12 -14.06 0.56
CA LYS A 129 -13.30 -12.81 1.30
C LYS A 129 -12.18 -11.83 0.98
N ILE A 130 -10.93 -12.29 0.94
CA ILE A 130 -9.78 -11.44 0.62
C ILE A 130 -9.87 -10.92 -0.81
N VAL A 131 -10.13 -11.80 -1.79
CA VAL A 131 -10.29 -11.40 -3.19
C VAL A 131 -11.40 -10.35 -3.33
N LYS A 132 -12.56 -10.59 -2.73
CA LYS A 132 -13.67 -9.64 -2.77
C LYS A 132 -13.27 -8.28 -2.18
N THR A 133 -12.71 -8.29 -0.97
CA THR A 133 -12.35 -7.05 -0.26
C THR A 133 -11.29 -6.24 -1.00
N ILE A 134 -10.22 -6.89 -1.49
CA ILE A 134 -9.16 -6.18 -2.21
C ILE A 134 -9.68 -5.63 -3.54
N ASN A 135 -10.53 -6.37 -4.26
CA ASN A 135 -11.16 -5.87 -5.47
C ASN A 135 -12.03 -4.64 -5.18
N GLU A 136 -12.89 -4.69 -4.16
CA GLU A 136 -13.70 -3.54 -3.74
C GLU A 136 -12.84 -2.31 -3.35
N ASN A 137 -11.69 -2.54 -2.71
CA ASN A 137 -10.75 -1.46 -2.39
C ASN A 137 -10.08 -0.88 -3.65
N SER A 138 -9.71 -1.73 -4.60
CA SER A 138 -9.14 -1.30 -5.89
C SER A 138 -10.14 -0.54 -6.75
N GLU A 139 -11.40 -1.00 -6.78
CA GLU A 139 -12.50 -0.32 -7.50
C GLU A 139 -12.70 1.11 -7.01
N LYS A 140 -12.62 1.38 -5.70
CA LYS A 140 -12.71 2.75 -5.16
C LYS A 140 -11.63 3.69 -5.73
N ILE A 141 -10.43 3.17 -6.00
CA ILE A 141 -9.35 3.96 -6.61
C ILE A 141 -9.69 4.23 -8.08
N LEU A 142 -10.19 3.24 -8.80
CA LEU A 142 -10.53 3.35 -10.22
C LEU A 142 -11.72 4.29 -10.45
N GLU A 143 -12.78 4.20 -9.63
CA GLU A 143 -13.95 5.09 -9.70
C GLU A 143 -13.57 6.57 -9.52
N ASP A 144 -12.62 6.87 -8.64
CA ASP A 144 -12.09 8.23 -8.49
C ASP A 144 -11.36 8.74 -9.77
N PHE A 145 -10.85 7.83 -10.59
CA PHE A 145 -10.25 8.16 -11.88
C PHE A 145 -11.31 8.42 -12.95
N GLU A 146 -12.34 7.58 -13.03
CA GLU A 146 -13.37 7.63 -14.08
C GLU A 146 -14.35 8.80 -13.89
N ALA A 147 -14.64 9.19 -12.65
CA ALA A 147 -15.57 10.27 -12.34
C ALA A 147 -15.14 11.66 -12.84
N LYS A 148 -13.94 11.78 -13.44
CA LYS A 148 -13.34 13.06 -13.86
C LYS A 148 -13.05 13.15 -15.36
N PHE A 149 -13.48 12.16 -16.15
CA PHE A 149 -13.44 12.16 -17.61
C PHE A 149 -14.86 12.06 -18.20
#